data_ae835425627709662283db6f0d5351db
#
_entry.id   ae835425627709662283db6f0d5351db
#
_cell.length_a   1.000
_cell.length_b   1.000
_cell.length_c   1.000
_cell.angle_alpha   90.00
_cell.angle_beta   90.00
_cell.angle_gamma   90.00
#
_symmetry.space_group_name_H-M   'P 1'
#
loop_
_entity.id
_entity.type
_entity.pdbx_description
1 polymer ?
#
loop_
_entity_poly.entity_id
_entity_poly.type
_entity_poly.pdbx_seq_one_letter_code
_entity_poly.pdbx_strand_id
1 'polypeptide(L)'
;MNKRLLILGAGEMQVPVIRKANDMGLHTVVADMDANAPGMGYASEPVLVSTMDKEGVLECAKRHSVDGILTTSDAPVNVVSYVGEQLGLPSMSTEVAKICTN
;
A
#
# COMPACT_ATOMS: atom_id res chain seq x y z
N MET A 1 -19.42 2.84 -2.06
CA MET A 1 -18.15 3.30 -2.63
C MET A 1 -17.02 2.51 -2.04
N ASN A 2 -16.08 2.12 -2.88
CA ASN A 2 -14.96 1.31 -2.43
C ASN A 2 -13.93 2.17 -1.73
N LYS A 3 -13.46 1.70 -0.59
CA LYS A 3 -12.33 2.32 0.08
C LYS A 3 -11.06 2.07 -0.74
N ARG A 4 -10.15 3.03 -0.72
CA ARG A 4 -8.87 2.96 -1.43
C ARG A 4 -7.75 2.73 -0.43
N LEU A 5 -7.00 1.67 -0.64
CA LEU A 5 -5.90 1.29 0.24
C LEU A 5 -4.58 1.37 -0.53
N LEU A 6 -3.64 2.14 0.00
CA LEU A 6 -2.29 2.21 -0.56
C LEU A 6 -1.42 1.16 0.12
N ILE A 7 -0.87 0.26 -0.68
CA ILE A 7 0.00 -0.81 -0.19
C ILE A 7 1.41 -0.54 -0.70
N LEU A 8 2.37 -0.46 0.22
CA LEU A 8 3.77 -0.21 -0.13
C LEU A 8 4.50 -1.52 -0.32
N GLY A 9 4.96 -1.76 -1.53
CA GLY A 9 5.67 -2.97 -1.90
C GLY A 9 4.79 -3.94 -2.65
N ALA A 10 5.35 -4.56 -3.67
CA ALA A 10 4.64 -5.50 -4.55
C ALA A 10 5.43 -6.79 -4.78
N GLY A 11 6.35 -7.14 -3.88
CA GLY A 11 7.09 -8.40 -3.96
C GLY A 11 6.20 -9.60 -3.70
N GLU A 12 6.77 -10.79 -3.80
CA GLU A 12 6.03 -12.03 -3.60
C GLU A 12 5.34 -12.10 -2.24
N MET A 13 6.00 -11.55 -1.21
CA MET A 13 5.44 -11.56 0.14
C MET A 13 4.23 -10.64 0.29
N GLN A 14 4.07 -9.66 -0.58
CA GLN A 14 2.95 -8.74 -0.56
C GLN A 14 1.75 -9.23 -1.37
N VAL A 15 1.94 -10.19 -2.27
CA VAL A 15 0.86 -10.69 -3.12
C VAL A 15 -0.35 -11.18 -2.32
N PRO A 16 -0.20 -11.98 -1.24
CA PRO A 16 -1.37 -12.42 -0.47
C PRO A 16 -2.17 -11.26 0.12
N VAL A 17 -1.48 -10.22 0.59
CA VAL A 17 -2.15 -9.05 1.17
C VAL A 17 -2.92 -8.28 0.09
N ILE A 18 -2.30 -8.09 -1.07
CA ILE A 18 -2.96 -7.39 -2.18
C ILE A 18 -4.22 -8.14 -2.62
N ARG A 19 -4.10 -9.45 -2.79
CA ARG A 19 -5.23 -10.28 -3.19
C ARG A 19 -6.33 -10.27 -2.14
N LYS A 20 -5.97 -10.34 -0.86
CA LYS A 20 -6.95 -10.32 0.21
C LYS A 20 -7.69 -8.98 0.25
N ALA A 21 -6.95 -7.88 0.09
CA ALA A 21 -7.55 -6.56 0.04
C ALA A 21 -8.54 -6.45 -1.13
N ASN A 22 -8.16 -6.97 -2.29
CA ASN A 22 -9.08 -7.01 -3.45
C ASN A 22 -10.34 -7.82 -3.14
N ASP A 23 -10.18 -8.97 -2.48
CA ASP A 23 -11.31 -9.84 -2.13
C ASP A 23 -12.25 -9.16 -1.13
N MET A 24 -11.73 -8.24 -0.33
CA MET A 24 -12.54 -7.46 0.61
C MET A 24 -13.26 -6.28 -0.05
N GLY A 25 -13.11 -6.13 -1.35
CA GLY A 25 -13.74 -5.05 -2.08
C GLY A 25 -13.01 -3.72 -2.03
N LEU A 26 -11.75 -3.73 -1.58
CA LEU A 26 -10.95 -2.52 -1.55
C LEU A 26 -10.35 -2.23 -2.92
N HIS A 27 -10.21 -0.94 -3.23
CA HIS A 27 -9.48 -0.52 -4.42
C HIS A 27 -8.01 -0.39 -4.04
N THR A 28 -7.17 -1.29 -4.53
CA THR A 28 -5.76 -1.32 -4.13
C THR A 28 -4.89 -0.45 -5.02
N VAL A 29 -4.20 0.50 -4.40
CA VAL A 29 -3.15 1.30 -5.04
C VAL A 29 -1.85 0.73 -4.52
N VAL A 30 -1.03 0.14 -5.39
CA VAL A 30 0.18 -0.56 -4.98
C VAL A 30 1.40 0.15 -5.52
N ALA A 31 2.29 0.54 -4.63
CA ALA A 31 3.49 1.29 -4.98
C ALA A 31 4.73 0.39 -4.89
N ASP A 32 5.51 0.39 -5.95
CA ASP A 32 6.79 -0.31 -6.01
C ASP A 32 7.64 0.38 -7.08
N MET A 33 8.95 0.32 -6.93
CA MET A 33 9.85 0.89 -7.93
C MET A 33 10.04 -0.04 -9.14
N ASP A 34 9.62 -1.28 -9.03
CA ASP A 34 9.76 -2.29 -10.09
C ASP A 34 8.40 -2.58 -10.74
N ALA A 35 8.22 -2.13 -11.98
CA ALA A 35 6.99 -2.34 -12.73
C ALA A 35 6.67 -3.82 -12.92
N ASN A 36 7.66 -4.68 -12.84
CA ASN A 36 7.51 -6.12 -13.04
C ASN A 36 7.40 -6.90 -11.73
N ALA A 37 7.29 -6.20 -10.60
CA ALA A 37 7.12 -6.89 -9.32
C ALA A 37 5.84 -7.72 -9.32
N PRO A 38 5.86 -8.90 -8.68
CA PRO A 38 4.73 -9.83 -8.75
C PRO A 38 3.38 -9.24 -8.36
N GLY A 39 3.36 -8.39 -7.34
CA GLY A 39 2.12 -7.81 -6.85
C GLY A 39 1.51 -6.74 -7.75
N MET A 40 2.31 -6.18 -8.66
CA MET A 40 1.81 -5.10 -9.55
C MET A 40 0.70 -5.61 -10.47
N GLY A 41 0.76 -6.88 -10.85
CA GLY A 41 -0.28 -7.46 -11.70
C GLY A 41 -1.62 -7.67 -10.99
N TYR A 42 -1.63 -7.66 -9.67
CA TYR A 42 -2.86 -7.83 -8.88
C TYR A 42 -3.45 -6.49 -8.40
N ALA A 43 -2.71 -5.40 -8.55
CA ALA A 43 -3.15 -4.09 -8.08
C ALA A 43 -4.29 -3.54 -8.93
N SER A 44 -5.24 -2.88 -8.29
CA SER A 44 -6.23 -2.10 -9.03
C SER A 44 -5.55 -0.96 -9.78
N GLU A 45 -4.58 -0.30 -9.11
CA GLU A 45 -3.77 0.74 -9.73
C GLU A 45 -2.32 0.58 -9.30
N PRO A 46 -1.44 0.04 -10.17
CA PRO A 46 -0.01 -0.01 -9.87
C PRO A 46 0.62 1.37 -10.08
N VAL A 47 1.52 1.76 -9.17
CA VAL A 47 2.20 3.04 -9.24
C VAL A 47 3.71 2.84 -9.07
N LEU A 48 4.48 3.43 -9.97
CA LEU A 48 5.94 3.33 -9.90
C LEU A 48 6.50 4.44 -9.02
N VAL A 49 6.82 4.09 -7.79
CA VAL A 49 7.48 5.00 -6.85
C VAL A 49 8.23 4.16 -5.82
N SER A 50 9.40 4.61 -5.41
CA SER A 50 10.14 3.92 -4.36
C SER A 50 9.39 4.01 -3.04
N THR A 51 9.22 2.86 -2.37
CA THR A 51 8.54 2.82 -1.09
C THR A 51 9.34 3.54 0.01
N MET A 52 10.60 3.85 -0.25
CA MET A 52 11.44 4.59 0.69
C MET A 52 11.43 6.10 0.43
N ASP A 53 10.79 6.54 -0.64
CA ASP A 53 10.66 7.96 -0.99
C ASP A 53 9.38 8.51 -0.34
N LYS A 54 9.51 9.01 0.88
CA LYS A 54 8.34 9.44 1.64
C LYS A 54 7.55 10.57 0.97
N GLU A 55 8.23 11.48 0.28
CA GLU A 55 7.54 12.56 -0.42
C GLU A 55 6.82 12.04 -1.67
N GLY A 56 7.45 11.11 -2.39
CA GLY A 56 6.82 10.46 -3.54
C GLY A 56 5.61 9.63 -3.14
N VAL A 57 5.71 8.92 -2.02
CA VAL A 57 4.59 8.14 -1.50
C VAL A 57 3.46 9.05 -1.03
N LEU A 58 3.80 10.17 -0.37
CA LEU A 58 2.81 11.14 0.06
C LEU A 58 2.05 11.72 -1.15
N GLU A 59 2.76 12.06 -2.19
CA GLU A 59 2.16 12.57 -3.43
C GLU A 59 1.24 11.53 -4.06
N CYS A 60 1.68 10.27 -4.08
CA CYS A 60 0.88 9.16 -4.57
C CYS A 60 -0.42 9.02 -3.78
N ALA A 61 -0.34 9.08 -2.46
CA ALA A 61 -1.50 8.97 -1.59
C ALA A 61 -2.51 10.09 -1.84
N LYS A 62 -2.01 11.32 -2.01
CA LYS A 62 -2.88 12.46 -2.31
C LYS A 62 -3.54 12.32 -3.66
N ARG A 63 -2.76 11.96 -4.68
CA ARG A 63 -3.24 11.86 -6.06
C ARG A 63 -4.34 10.81 -6.18
N HIS A 64 -4.22 9.72 -5.45
CA HIS A 64 -5.18 8.62 -5.52
C HIS A 64 -6.26 8.68 -4.45
N SER A 65 -6.24 9.70 -3.61
CA SER A 65 -7.24 9.91 -2.55
C SER A 65 -7.45 8.67 -1.68
N VAL A 66 -6.34 8.10 -1.21
CA VAL A 66 -6.40 6.84 -0.46
C VAL A 66 -7.00 7.06 0.94
N ASP A 67 -7.67 6.04 1.44
CA ASP A 67 -8.31 6.05 2.75
C ASP A 67 -7.46 5.42 3.85
N GLY A 68 -6.42 4.71 3.47
CA GLY A 68 -5.50 4.09 4.42
C GLY A 68 -4.21 3.71 3.71
N ILE A 69 -3.19 3.40 4.50
CA ILE A 69 -1.88 3.01 3.99
C ILE A 69 -1.34 1.83 4.79
N LEU A 70 -0.75 0.87 4.10
CA LEU A 70 -0.31 -0.40 4.66
C LEU A 70 1.04 -0.81 4.11
N THR A 71 1.87 -1.41 4.94
CA THR A 71 3.05 -2.14 4.49
C THR A 71 3.20 -3.44 5.29
N THR A 72 3.75 -4.46 4.62
CA THR A 72 4.10 -5.72 5.28
C THR A 72 5.60 -5.83 5.49
N SER A 73 6.36 -4.86 5.00
CA SER A 73 7.82 -4.83 5.12
C SER A 73 8.24 -3.90 6.26
N ASP A 74 9.35 -4.22 6.90
CA ASP A 74 9.86 -3.37 7.99
C ASP A 74 10.41 -2.05 7.47
N ALA A 75 11.04 -2.07 6.30
CA ALA A 75 11.75 -0.91 5.78
C ALA A 75 10.86 0.33 5.55
N PRO A 76 9.68 0.21 4.91
CA PRO A 76 8.85 1.39 4.67
C PRO A 76 7.91 1.76 5.83
N VAL A 77 8.09 1.20 7.03
CA VAL A 77 7.25 1.53 8.19
C VAL A 77 7.29 3.02 8.51
N ASN A 78 8.47 3.63 8.44
CA ASN A 78 8.60 5.06 8.70
C ASN A 78 7.87 5.90 7.65
N VAL A 79 7.85 5.44 6.42
CA VAL A 79 7.12 6.11 5.34
C VAL A 79 5.62 6.03 5.58
N VAL A 80 5.13 4.87 6.00
CA VAL A 80 3.71 4.68 6.33
C VAL A 80 3.30 5.64 7.44
N SER A 81 4.08 5.73 8.50
CA SER A 81 3.80 6.64 9.62
C SER A 81 3.79 8.09 9.18
N TYR A 82 4.78 8.47 8.38
CA TYR A 82 4.89 9.84 7.90
C TYR A 82 3.66 10.23 7.06
N VAL A 83 3.31 9.41 6.08
CA VAL A 83 2.19 9.70 5.19
C VAL A 83 0.87 9.68 5.96
N GLY A 84 0.71 8.71 6.86
CA GLY A 84 -0.48 8.63 7.70
C GLY A 84 -0.68 9.89 8.53
N GLU A 85 0.38 10.41 9.14
CA GLU A 85 0.32 11.64 9.92
C GLU A 85 -0.01 12.85 9.06
N GLN A 86 0.63 12.96 7.90
CA GLN A 86 0.43 14.11 7.01
C GLN A 86 -1.00 14.20 6.50
N LEU A 87 -1.65 13.07 6.29
CA LEU A 87 -2.98 13.02 5.69
C LEU A 87 -4.08 12.69 6.71
N GLY A 88 -3.72 12.44 7.97
CA GLY A 88 -4.70 12.04 8.97
C GLY A 88 -5.32 10.69 8.70
N LEU A 89 -4.58 9.79 8.06
CA LEU A 89 -5.09 8.47 7.68
C LEU A 89 -4.71 7.41 8.71
N PRO A 90 -5.53 6.36 8.86
CA PRO A 90 -5.09 5.20 9.62
C PRO A 90 -3.89 4.58 8.94
N SER A 91 -2.80 4.46 9.68
CA SER A 91 -1.63 3.74 9.22
C SER A 91 -1.73 2.31 9.72
N MET A 92 -1.82 1.38 8.78
CA MET A 92 -1.96 -0.02 9.12
C MET A 92 -0.59 -0.68 9.10
N SER A 93 -0.23 -1.25 10.23
CA SER A 93 1.03 -1.93 10.41
C SER A 93 0.90 -3.41 10.11
N THR A 94 1.93 -4.16 10.47
CA THR A 94 1.97 -5.60 10.34
C THR A 94 0.78 -6.32 10.98
N GLU A 95 0.13 -5.71 12.00
CA GLU A 95 -1.04 -6.31 12.61
C GLU A 95 -2.21 -6.45 11.65
N VAL A 96 -2.48 -5.39 10.91
CA VAL A 96 -3.56 -5.43 9.91
C VAL A 96 -3.20 -6.36 8.77
N ALA A 97 -1.92 -6.37 8.39
CA ALA A 97 -1.44 -7.32 7.39
C ALA A 97 -1.71 -8.76 7.82
N LYS A 98 -1.49 -9.08 9.10
CA LYS A 98 -1.80 -10.42 9.64
C LYS A 98 -3.29 -10.74 9.54
N ILE A 99 -4.14 -9.79 9.84
CA ILE A 99 -5.58 -9.97 9.73
C ILE A 99 -5.96 -10.25 8.28
N CYS A 100 -5.37 -9.51 7.35
CA CYS A 100 -5.64 -9.67 5.92
C CYS A 100 -5.11 -10.99 5.35
N THR A 101 -4.10 -11.59 5.97
CA THR A 101 -3.47 -12.80 5.46
C THR A 101 -3.90 -14.08 6.17
N ASN A 102 -4.67 -13.99 7.21
CA ASN A 102 -5.16 -15.15 7.95
C ASN A 102 -6.46 -15.69 7.39
#